data_6165866443697bfd89d4101f171d1646
#
_entry.id   6165866443697bfd89d4101f171d1646
#
_cell.length_a   1.000
_cell.length_b   1.000
_cell.length_c   1.000
_cell.angle_alpha   90.00
_cell.angle_beta   90.00
_cell.angle_gamma   90.00
#
_symmetry.space_group_name_H-M   'P 1'
#
loop_
_entity.id
_entity.type
_entity.pdbx_description
1 polymer ?
#
loop_
_entity_poly.entity_id
_entity_poly.type
_entity_poly.pdbx_seq_one_letter_code
_entity_poly.pdbx_strand_id
1 'polypeptide(L)'
;MAELKRLYRLVLERELPIKLTPDHGASLAFYFDDPDGNMIEVYWPTGKHVKQPCLKPLDLSGSDEAILASIATETVLPTEIPF
;
A
#
# COMPACT_ATOMS: atom_id res chain seq x y z
N MET A 1 -8.69 -7.12 3.78
CA MET A 1 -7.64 -6.26 4.35
C MET A 1 -6.80 -6.89 5.46
N ALA A 2 -7.35 -7.81 6.20
CA ALA A 2 -6.60 -8.49 7.27
C ALA A 2 -5.32 -9.18 6.78
N GLU A 3 -5.38 -9.85 5.62
CA GLU A 3 -4.22 -10.50 5.03
C GLU A 3 -3.11 -9.51 4.62
N LEU A 4 -3.48 -8.36 4.05
CA LEU A 4 -2.52 -7.32 3.70
C LEU A 4 -1.76 -6.85 4.93
N LYS A 5 -2.47 -6.55 6.01
CA LYS A 5 -1.88 -6.09 7.27
C LYS A 5 -1.05 -7.18 7.95
N ARG A 6 -1.50 -8.43 7.88
CA ARG A 6 -0.76 -9.58 8.43
C ARG A 6 0.59 -9.75 7.74
N LEU A 7 0.58 -9.71 6.42
CA LEU A 7 1.80 -9.83 5.63
C LEU A 7 2.74 -8.63 5.83
N TYR A 8 2.18 -7.43 5.93
CA TYR A 8 2.96 -6.24 6.23
C TYR A 8 3.69 -6.37 7.58
N ARG A 9 2.99 -6.80 8.62
CA ARG A 9 3.60 -7.02 9.93
C ARG A 9 4.68 -8.10 9.88
N LEU A 10 4.44 -9.18 9.13
CA LEU A 10 5.43 -10.26 8.98
C LEU A 10 6.72 -9.75 8.33
N VAL A 11 6.60 -8.91 7.30
CA VAL A 11 7.75 -8.31 6.64
C VAL A 11 8.53 -7.41 7.61
N LEU A 12 7.84 -6.62 8.42
CA LEU A 12 8.48 -5.78 9.44
C LEU A 12 9.19 -6.61 10.49
N GLU A 13 8.57 -7.71 10.97
CA GLU A 13 9.15 -8.60 11.96
C GLU A 13 10.43 -9.26 11.45
N ARG A 14 10.51 -9.50 10.14
CA ARG A 14 11.69 -10.08 9.50
C ARG A 14 12.71 -9.04 9.07
N GLU A 15 12.45 -7.78 9.40
CA GLU A 15 13.35 -6.67 9.11
C GLU A 15 13.70 -6.53 7.61
N LEU A 16 12.78 -6.95 6.73
CA LEU A 16 12.94 -6.75 5.29
C LEU A 16 12.61 -5.31 4.91
N PRO A 17 13.34 -4.70 3.97
CA PRO A 17 13.11 -3.29 3.61
C PRO A 17 11.75 -3.07 2.98
N ILE A 18 10.95 -2.18 3.57
CA ILE A 18 9.71 -1.67 2.96
C ILE A 18 10.09 -0.50 2.05
N LYS A 19 9.78 -0.60 0.77
CA LYS A 19 10.12 0.44 -0.22
C LYS A 19 9.08 1.54 -0.29
N LEU A 20 7.81 1.17 -0.41
CA LEU A 20 6.70 2.12 -0.37
C LEU A 20 5.39 1.41 -0.06
N THR A 21 4.42 2.20 0.39
CA THR A 21 3.07 1.72 0.72
C THR A 21 2.06 2.59 0.00
N PRO A 22 1.72 2.27 -1.27
CA PRO A 22 0.84 3.11 -2.06
C PRO A 22 -0.63 2.78 -1.87
N ASP A 23 -1.45 3.84 -1.91
CA ASP A 23 -2.89 3.75 -2.09
C ASP A 23 -3.16 4.10 -3.56
N HIS A 24 -3.54 3.10 -4.35
CA HIS A 24 -3.89 3.27 -5.76
C HIS A 24 -5.38 3.56 -5.96
N GLY A 25 -6.16 3.70 -4.89
CA GLY A 25 -7.62 3.82 -4.96
C GLY A 25 -8.29 2.50 -5.28
N ALA A 26 -7.96 1.88 -6.42
CA ALA A 26 -8.47 0.57 -6.80
C ALA A 26 -7.85 -0.56 -5.99
N SER A 27 -6.69 -0.35 -5.40
CA SER A 27 -6.01 -1.30 -4.52
C SER A 27 -5.17 -0.58 -3.48
N LEU A 28 -4.92 -1.26 -2.37
CA LEU A 28 -3.95 -0.85 -1.36
C LEU A 28 -2.80 -1.85 -1.41
N ALA A 29 -1.56 -1.39 -1.27
CA ALA A 29 -0.41 -2.25 -1.47
C ALA A 29 0.77 -1.85 -0.59
N PHE A 30 1.74 -2.74 -0.49
CA PHE A 30 3.08 -2.40 -0.05
C PHE A 30 4.10 -3.14 -0.91
N TYR A 31 5.26 -2.52 -1.07
CA TYR A 31 6.39 -3.10 -1.80
C TYR A 31 7.54 -3.30 -0.81
N PHE A 32 8.17 -4.45 -0.90
CA PHE A 32 9.34 -4.74 -0.08
C PHE A 32 10.37 -5.51 -0.88
N ASP A 33 11.63 -5.49 -0.42
CA ASP A 33 12.69 -6.30 -1.02
C ASP A 33 12.80 -7.62 -0.25
N ASP A 34 12.85 -8.74 -1.00
CA ASP A 34 13.13 -10.04 -0.40
C ASP A 34 14.65 -10.14 -0.07
N PRO A 35 15.08 -11.23 0.62
CA PRO A 35 16.49 -11.39 0.96
C PRO A 35 17.44 -11.46 -0.25
N ASP A 36 16.92 -11.80 -1.43
CA ASP A 36 17.70 -11.86 -2.67
C ASP A 36 17.73 -10.54 -3.44
N GLY A 37 17.09 -9.49 -2.90
CA GLY A 37 17.05 -8.18 -3.52
C GLY A 37 15.96 -7.99 -4.56
N ASN A 38 15.00 -8.90 -4.66
CA ASN A 38 13.86 -8.76 -5.57
C ASN A 38 12.76 -7.92 -4.92
N MET A 39 12.22 -6.95 -5.65
CA MET A 39 11.09 -6.15 -5.16
C MET A 39 9.79 -6.91 -5.37
N ILE A 40 9.02 -7.07 -4.29
CA ILE A 40 7.76 -7.81 -4.28
C ILE A 40 6.64 -6.86 -3.88
N GLU A 41 5.53 -6.93 -4.62
CA GLU A 41 4.31 -6.21 -4.29
C GLU A 41 3.30 -7.16 -3.65
N VAL A 42 2.71 -6.73 -2.53
CA VAL A 42 1.53 -7.38 -1.94
C VAL A 42 0.40 -6.36 -2.01
N TYR A 43 -0.74 -6.73 -2.57
CA TYR A 43 -1.84 -5.80 -2.75
C TYR A 43 -3.18 -6.41 -2.34
N TRP A 44 -4.13 -5.52 -2.04
CA TRP A 44 -5.51 -5.87 -1.70
C TRP A 44 -6.45 -4.99 -2.53
N PRO A 45 -7.30 -5.57 -3.39
CA PRO A 45 -8.24 -4.79 -4.20
C PRO A 45 -9.34 -4.20 -3.33
N THR A 46 -9.61 -2.90 -3.52
CA THR A 46 -10.65 -2.19 -2.74
C THR A 46 -12.05 -2.38 -3.31
N GLY A 47 -12.16 -2.83 -4.56
CA GLY A 47 -13.41 -2.88 -5.29
C GLY A 47 -13.83 -1.54 -5.89
N LYS A 48 -13.05 -0.49 -5.71
CA LYS A 48 -13.33 0.83 -6.28
C LYS A 48 -12.70 0.97 -7.66
N HIS A 49 -13.37 1.72 -8.53
CA HIS A 49 -12.85 2.05 -9.85
C HIS A 49 -12.26 3.46 -9.79
N VAL A 50 -10.94 3.55 -9.81
CA VAL A 50 -10.23 4.83 -9.76
C VAL A 50 -9.33 4.92 -10.97
N LYS A 51 -9.39 6.05 -11.68
CA LYS A 51 -8.58 6.29 -12.86
C LYS A 51 -7.10 6.31 -12.48
N GLN A 52 -6.30 5.54 -13.21
CA GLN A 52 -4.86 5.50 -13.03
C GLN A 52 -4.17 6.53 -13.94
N PRO A 53 -3.01 7.07 -13.57
CA PRO A 53 -2.26 6.71 -12.36
C PRO A 53 -2.88 7.31 -11.10
N CYS A 54 -2.90 6.54 -10.04
CA CYS A 54 -3.31 6.98 -8.71
C CYS A 54 -2.33 6.42 -7.69
N LEU A 55 -1.63 7.30 -6.98
CA LEU A 55 -0.62 6.92 -6.01
C LEU A 55 -0.62 7.91 -4.86
N LYS A 56 -1.05 7.47 -3.69
CA LYS A 56 -1.17 8.26 -2.48
C LYS A 56 -0.50 7.51 -1.32
N PRO A 57 0.16 8.18 -0.38
CA PRO A 57 0.72 7.51 0.79
C PRO A 57 -0.34 6.77 1.59
N LEU A 58 0.03 5.60 2.11
CA LEU A 58 -0.84 4.73 2.91
C LEU A 58 -0.10 4.36 4.19
N ASP A 59 -0.77 4.48 5.33
CA ASP A 59 -0.24 4.03 6.62
C ASP A 59 -0.92 2.73 7.03
N LEU A 60 -0.25 1.59 6.79
CA LEU A 60 -0.76 0.27 7.13
C LEU A 60 -0.70 -0.04 8.63
N SER A 61 -0.10 0.84 9.44
CA SER A 61 -0.13 0.72 10.90
C SER A 61 -1.42 1.27 11.51
N GLY A 62 -2.22 2.01 10.73
CA GLY A 62 -3.49 2.56 11.19
C GLY A 62 -4.59 1.50 11.36
N SER A 63 -5.71 1.90 11.95
CA SER A 63 -6.88 1.03 12.06
C SER A 63 -7.50 0.77 10.68
N ASP A 64 -8.24 -0.34 10.57
CA ASP A 64 -8.96 -0.66 9.33
C ASP A 64 -9.92 0.47 8.96
N GLU A 65 -10.63 1.03 9.95
CA GLU A 65 -11.56 2.12 9.72
C GLU A 65 -10.87 3.37 9.18
N ALA A 66 -9.72 3.75 9.74
CA ALA A 66 -8.96 4.90 9.29
C ALA A 66 -8.44 4.69 7.87
N ILE A 67 -7.93 3.50 7.56
CA ILE A 67 -7.43 3.16 6.23
C ILE A 67 -8.57 3.21 5.21
N LEU A 68 -9.70 2.56 5.50
CA LEU A 68 -10.85 2.53 4.59
C LEU A 68 -11.42 3.92 4.35
N ALA A 69 -11.43 4.79 5.36
CA ALA A 69 -11.90 6.17 5.23
C ALA A 69 -10.96 7.04 4.38
N SER A 70 -9.68 6.69 4.28
CA SER A 70 -8.66 7.48 3.59
C SER A 70 -8.40 7.03 2.15
N ILE A 71 -9.04 5.96 1.67
CA ILE A 71 -8.79 5.43 0.33
C ILE A 71 -9.05 6.51 -0.73
N ALA A 72 -8.09 6.67 -1.65
CA ALA A 72 -8.19 7.63 -2.75
C ALA A 72 -9.38 7.31 -3.66
N THR A 73 -10.16 8.33 -4.01
CA THR A 73 -11.33 8.19 -4.88
C THR A 73 -11.16 8.91 -6.21
N GLU A 74 -10.07 9.64 -6.37
CA GLU A 74 -9.76 10.38 -7.60
C GLU A 74 -8.29 10.24 -7.93
N THR A 75 -7.93 10.56 -9.17
CA THR A 75 -6.55 10.43 -9.65
C THR A 75 -5.60 11.31 -8.84
N VAL A 76 -4.55 10.69 -8.30
CA VAL A 76 -3.46 11.36 -7.60
C VAL A 76 -2.17 11.02 -8.33
N LEU A 77 -1.45 12.04 -8.81
CA LEU A 77 -0.23 11.83 -9.57
C LEU A 77 0.97 11.58 -8.63
N PRO A 78 1.89 10.67 -8.98
CA PRO A 78 3.05 10.35 -8.14
C PRO A 78 3.90 11.57 -7.78
N THR A 79 3.94 12.59 -8.63
CA THR A 79 4.71 13.82 -8.40
C THR A 79 4.13 14.70 -7.28
N GLU A 80 2.89 14.44 -6.85
CA GLU A 80 2.22 15.20 -5.81
C GLU A 80 2.47 14.59 -4.42
N ILE A 81 3.15 13.45 -4.35
CA ILE A 81 3.27 12.66 -3.14
C ILE A 81 4.74 12.55 -2.70
N PRO A 82 5.11 13.08 -1.54
CA PRO A 82 6.40 12.79 -0.93
C PRO A 82 6.31 11.42 -0.21
N PHE A 83 6.97 10.46 -0.73
CA PHE A 83 7.15 9.18 -0.04
C PHE A 83 8.36 9.24 0.87
#